data_beb663dff170d7c94a2c0c797e027f20
#
_entry.id   beb663dff170d7c94a2c0c797e027f20
#
_cell.length_a   1.000
_cell.length_b   1.000
_cell.length_c   1.000
_cell.angle_alpha   90.00
_cell.angle_beta   90.00
_cell.angle_gamma   90.00
#
_symmetry.space_group_name_H-M   'P 1'
#
loop_
_entity.id
_entity.type
_entity.pdbx_description
1 polymer ?
#
loop_
_entity_poly.entity_id
_entity_poly.type
_entity_poly.pdbx_seq_one_letter_code
_entity_poly.pdbx_strand_id
1 'polypeptide(L)'
;EDGIRDIGVTGVQTCALPIFHALLGGASRDAIRVYNTCNGYRPGWKRRPGDPGEGYWRLLPAGRPEGPYEDLEGFINRPAELAQSLLAEGIGAMKIYPFNAAAEANDGLHISAAELQTALEPLRRIRAAVGDRIDVMIDFHSLWNLPQAKRIARALEEFEPYWLEDPVKMDNVDVLADYAASTRLTVCGSETLGTRAEFREVIERRAVGIAMFDAAWVGGISEARKIAAMAETHHLPVAPHDATGPVTLIAGNHVVMNAPNGLVQEIVRSYYTTWYRDIVTELPPIADGMMRPLTGPGLGTRLQDDMLRRRDV
;
A
#
# COMPACT_ATOMS: atom_id res chain seq x y z
N GLU A 1 14.17 33.67 -20.09
CA GLU A 1 13.81 32.48 -20.90
C GLU A 1 15.04 31.71 -21.34
N ASP A 2 16.16 32.36 -21.57
CA ASP A 2 17.37 31.69 -22.06
C ASP A 2 18.23 31.07 -20.94
N GLY A 3 18.13 31.53 -19.73
CA GLY A 3 18.94 31.02 -18.61
C GLY A 3 18.61 29.58 -18.17
N ILE A 4 17.39 29.11 -18.39
CA ILE A 4 16.99 27.74 -18.09
C ILE A 4 17.49 26.76 -19.16
N ARG A 5 17.66 27.24 -20.37
CA ARG A 5 18.14 26.41 -21.50
C ARG A 5 19.62 26.06 -21.36
N ASP A 6 20.39 26.89 -20.69
CA ASP A 6 21.85 26.72 -20.56
C ASP A 6 22.28 25.77 -19.44
N ILE A 7 21.38 25.35 -18.56
CA ILE A 7 21.73 24.39 -17.51
C ILE A 7 21.78 22.93 -17.98
N GLY A 8 21.76 22.69 -19.28
CA GLY A 8 22.04 21.37 -19.82
C GLY A 8 21.02 20.28 -19.51
N VAL A 9 19.80 20.63 -19.09
CA VAL A 9 18.70 19.70 -18.92
C VAL A 9 18.09 19.41 -20.29
N THR A 10 18.85 18.69 -21.08
CA THR A 10 18.58 18.45 -22.51
C THR A 10 17.23 17.82 -22.79
N GLY A 11 16.70 17.03 -21.86
CA GLY A 11 15.38 16.42 -21.97
C GLY A 11 14.21 17.43 -21.99
N VAL A 12 14.43 18.63 -21.47
CA VAL A 12 13.43 19.72 -21.47
C VAL A 12 13.46 20.50 -22.78
N GLN A 13 14.55 20.43 -23.51
CA GLN A 13 14.75 21.16 -24.77
C GLN A 13 14.19 20.43 -26.01
N THR A 14 13.97 19.15 -25.90
CA THR A 14 13.28 18.40 -26.95
C THR A 14 11.78 18.46 -26.72
N CYS A 15 10.96 18.40 -27.75
CA CYS A 15 9.50 18.37 -27.62
C CYS A 15 8.97 17.17 -26.81
N ALA A 16 9.84 16.28 -26.35
CA ALA A 16 9.55 15.18 -25.44
C ALA A 16 9.94 15.62 -24.03
N LEU A 17 8.95 15.99 -23.20
CA LEU A 17 9.15 16.17 -21.77
C LEU A 17 9.59 14.84 -21.18
N PRO A 18 10.66 14.80 -20.34
CA PRO A 18 11.09 13.56 -19.70
C PRO A 18 10.03 13.03 -18.73
N ILE A 19 9.96 11.73 -18.61
CA ILE A 19 9.17 11.06 -17.57
C ILE A 19 9.83 11.23 -16.22
N PHE A 20 9.04 11.20 -15.12
CA PHE A 20 9.56 11.54 -13.79
C PHE A 20 10.74 10.68 -13.34
N HIS A 21 10.69 9.35 -13.50
CA HIS A 21 11.81 8.51 -13.07
C HIS A 21 13.13 8.85 -13.81
N ALA A 22 13.08 9.34 -15.04
CA ALA A 22 14.27 9.83 -15.75
C ALA A 22 14.83 11.10 -15.10
N LEU A 23 13.95 12.04 -14.68
CA LEU A 23 14.36 13.24 -13.93
C LEU A 23 14.95 12.91 -12.55
N LEU A 24 14.55 11.78 -11.95
CA LEU A 24 15.09 11.32 -10.67
C LEU A 24 16.50 10.71 -10.79
N GLY A 25 16.98 10.46 -11.99
CA GLY A 25 18.29 9.86 -12.27
C GLY A 25 18.25 8.59 -13.10
N GLY A 26 17.10 8.22 -13.63
CA GLY A 26 16.88 7.03 -14.45
C GLY A 26 16.19 5.89 -13.69
N ALA A 27 15.85 4.85 -14.41
CA ALA A 27 15.27 3.65 -13.85
C ALA A 27 16.35 2.66 -13.42
N SER A 28 16.16 2.03 -12.25
CA SER A 28 16.99 0.92 -11.76
C SER A 28 16.47 -0.45 -12.23
N ARG A 29 15.25 -0.47 -12.80
CA ARG A 29 14.54 -1.68 -13.26
C ARG A 29 13.52 -1.33 -14.35
N ASP A 30 13.05 -2.33 -15.10
CA ASP A 30 12.04 -2.15 -16.16
C ASP A 30 10.61 -2.39 -15.67
N ALA A 31 10.44 -3.09 -14.57
CA ALA A 31 9.15 -3.38 -13.95
C ALA A 31 9.34 -3.66 -12.46
N ILE A 32 8.27 -3.56 -11.68
CA ILE A 32 8.26 -3.89 -10.26
C ILE A 32 7.12 -4.85 -9.96
N ARG A 33 7.38 -5.84 -9.08
CA ARG A 33 6.36 -6.73 -8.55
C ARG A 33 5.28 -5.93 -7.83
N VAL A 34 4.02 -6.35 -7.98
CA VAL A 34 2.91 -5.76 -7.21
C VAL A 34 2.40 -6.72 -6.15
N TYR A 35 1.80 -6.16 -5.09
CA TYR A 35 0.91 -6.87 -4.20
C TYR A 35 -0.47 -6.21 -4.19
N ASN A 36 -1.51 -7.01 -3.91
CA ASN A 36 -2.87 -6.51 -3.85
C ASN A 36 -3.33 -6.29 -2.41
N THR A 37 -3.70 -5.07 -2.07
CA THR A 37 -4.48 -4.79 -0.86
C THR A 37 -5.93 -5.17 -1.12
N CYS A 38 -6.42 -6.11 -0.31
CA CYS A 38 -7.74 -6.73 -0.50
C CYS A 38 -8.85 -5.82 0.02
N ASN A 39 -9.12 -4.73 -0.71
CA ASN A 39 -10.15 -3.76 -0.38
C ASN A 39 -11.37 -3.90 -1.30
N GLY A 40 -12.52 -3.39 -0.86
CA GLY A 40 -13.72 -3.31 -1.68
C GLY A 40 -13.58 -2.23 -2.76
N TYR A 41 -14.44 -2.29 -3.78
CA TYR A 41 -14.40 -1.34 -4.91
C TYR A 41 -14.92 0.07 -4.54
N ARG A 42 -15.65 0.22 -3.43
CA ARG A 42 -16.13 1.53 -2.98
C ARG A 42 -15.07 2.24 -2.14
N PRO A 43 -14.52 3.34 -2.62
CA PRO A 43 -13.67 4.17 -1.80
C PRO A 43 -14.47 4.70 -0.60
N GLY A 44 -13.87 4.73 0.59
CA GLY A 44 -14.54 5.15 1.83
C GLY A 44 -15.15 6.55 1.78
N TRP A 45 -14.67 7.43 0.88
CA TRP A 45 -15.21 8.78 0.67
C TRP A 45 -16.48 8.84 -0.22
N LYS A 46 -16.83 7.76 -0.97
CA LYS A 46 -18.08 7.68 -1.74
C LYS A 46 -19.28 7.22 -0.90
N ARG A 47 -19.31 7.52 0.40
CA ARG A 47 -20.49 7.26 1.23
C ARG A 47 -21.68 8.04 0.71
N ARG A 48 -22.80 7.35 0.48
CA ARG A 48 -24.07 8.02 0.22
C ARG A 48 -24.73 8.40 1.55
N PRO A 49 -25.43 9.55 1.63
CA PRO A 49 -26.29 9.83 2.77
C PRO A 49 -27.27 8.66 2.98
N GLY A 50 -27.24 8.04 4.17
CA GLY A 50 -28.09 6.88 4.49
C GLY A 50 -27.40 5.52 4.38
N ASP A 51 -26.17 5.43 3.91
CA ASP A 51 -25.38 4.22 4.09
C ASP A 51 -25.19 3.94 5.59
N PRO A 52 -25.38 2.70 6.07
CA PRO A 52 -25.20 2.36 7.48
C PRO A 52 -23.73 2.54 7.83
N GLY A 53 -23.40 3.75 8.29
CA GLY A 53 -22.06 4.26 8.39
C GLY A 53 -21.49 4.18 9.79
N GLU A 54 -21.43 3.02 10.39
CA GLU A 54 -20.66 2.84 11.61
C GLU A 54 -19.48 1.89 11.31
N GLY A 55 -18.28 2.45 11.30
CA GLY A 55 -17.01 1.74 11.08
C GLY A 55 -16.57 1.76 9.61
N TYR A 56 -15.34 2.22 9.36
CA TYR A 56 -14.68 2.22 8.05
C TYR A 56 -14.57 0.78 7.47
N TRP A 57 -14.57 -0.21 8.35
CA TRP A 57 -14.30 -1.62 8.08
C TRP A 57 -15.54 -2.52 8.21
N ARG A 58 -16.71 -1.98 8.52
CA ARG A 58 -17.92 -2.80 8.54
C ARG A 58 -18.25 -3.28 7.15
N LEU A 59 -18.46 -4.59 7.04
CA LEU A 59 -18.99 -5.24 5.86
C LEU A 59 -20.17 -4.45 5.33
N LEU A 60 -20.03 -3.90 4.13
CA LEU A 60 -21.16 -3.33 3.42
C LEU A 60 -22.19 -4.44 3.23
N PRO A 61 -23.50 -4.17 3.47
CA PRO A 61 -24.54 -5.14 3.16
C PRO A 61 -24.38 -5.59 1.71
N ALA A 62 -24.60 -6.87 1.46
CA ALA A 62 -24.46 -7.53 0.18
C ALA A 62 -25.23 -6.77 -0.92
N GLY A 63 -24.59 -5.80 -1.53
CA GLY A 63 -25.03 -5.15 -2.75
C GLY A 63 -24.33 -5.80 -3.92
N ARG A 64 -24.89 -5.69 -5.13
CA ARG A 64 -24.17 -6.13 -6.32
C ARG A 64 -22.83 -5.40 -6.41
N PRO A 65 -21.70 -6.13 -6.60
CA PRO A 65 -20.42 -5.48 -6.86
C PRO A 65 -20.54 -4.54 -8.07
N GLU A 66 -20.04 -3.32 -7.95
CA GLU A 66 -20.02 -2.35 -9.06
C GLU A 66 -18.82 -2.58 -10.00
N GLY A 67 -18.01 -3.61 -9.71
CA GLY A 67 -16.83 -3.98 -10.48
C GLY A 67 -16.54 -5.48 -10.42
N PRO A 68 -15.50 -5.94 -11.14
CA PRO A 68 -15.19 -7.36 -11.26
C PRO A 68 -14.61 -7.96 -9.97
N TYR A 69 -14.13 -7.14 -9.05
CA TYR A 69 -13.43 -7.59 -7.85
C TYR A 69 -14.01 -6.95 -6.59
N GLU A 70 -14.41 -7.78 -5.63
CA GLU A 70 -14.82 -7.41 -4.28
C GLU A 70 -13.90 -8.15 -3.30
N ASP A 71 -12.66 -7.67 -3.20
CA ASP A 71 -11.60 -8.37 -2.50
C ASP A 71 -11.73 -8.28 -0.97
N LEU A 72 -12.40 -7.25 -0.45
CA LEU A 72 -12.72 -7.14 0.98
C LEU A 72 -13.64 -8.27 1.44
N GLU A 73 -14.76 -8.44 0.75
CA GLU A 73 -15.67 -9.56 1.00
C GLU A 73 -14.96 -10.90 0.74
N GLY A 74 -14.12 -10.91 -0.31
CA GLY A 74 -13.33 -12.07 -0.71
C GLY A 74 -12.45 -12.59 0.41
N PHE A 75 -11.60 -11.75 1.05
CA PHE A 75 -10.71 -12.24 2.11
C PHE A 75 -11.45 -12.63 3.39
N ILE A 76 -12.62 -12.06 3.65
CA ILE A 76 -13.43 -12.39 4.82
C ILE A 76 -14.15 -13.72 4.64
N ASN A 77 -14.85 -13.91 3.53
CA ASN A 77 -15.76 -15.02 3.32
C ASN A 77 -15.18 -16.14 2.43
N ARG A 78 -14.35 -15.79 1.45
CA ARG A 78 -13.80 -16.69 0.42
C ARG A 78 -12.29 -16.51 0.21
N PRO A 79 -11.46 -16.50 1.30
CA PRO A 79 -10.03 -16.18 1.19
C PRO A 79 -9.25 -17.16 0.31
N ALA A 80 -9.66 -18.41 0.23
CA ALA A 80 -9.03 -19.42 -0.63
C ALA A 80 -9.21 -19.08 -2.11
N GLU A 81 -10.45 -18.80 -2.52
CA GLU A 81 -10.78 -18.42 -3.90
C GLU A 81 -10.14 -17.09 -4.29
N LEU A 82 -10.08 -16.13 -3.36
CA LEU A 82 -9.41 -14.87 -3.59
C LEU A 82 -7.91 -15.06 -3.86
N ALA A 83 -7.22 -15.84 -3.03
CA ALA A 83 -5.80 -16.12 -3.23
C ALA A 83 -5.54 -16.84 -4.57
N GLN A 84 -6.40 -17.78 -4.96
CA GLN A 84 -6.32 -18.45 -6.26
C GLN A 84 -6.57 -17.49 -7.43
N SER A 85 -7.53 -16.56 -7.29
CA SER A 85 -7.82 -15.52 -8.29
C SER A 85 -6.62 -14.61 -8.51
N LEU A 86 -5.96 -14.16 -7.44
CA LEU A 86 -4.76 -13.32 -7.54
C LEU A 86 -3.61 -14.06 -8.23
N LEU A 87 -3.36 -15.31 -7.84
CA LEU A 87 -2.34 -16.15 -8.49
C LEU A 87 -2.62 -16.40 -9.98
N ALA A 88 -3.88 -16.51 -10.38
CA ALA A 88 -4.26 -16.66 -11.78
C ALA A 88 -3.95 -15.42 -12.62
N GLU A 89 -3.85 -14.24 -12.00
CA GLU A 89 -3.44 -12.98 -12.62
C GLU A 89 -1.92 -12.72 -12.48
N GLY A 90 -1.16 -13.69 -11.94
CA GLY A 90 0.26 -13.56 -11.67
C GLY A 90 0.59 -12.73 -10.41
N ILE A 91 -0.41 -12.28 -9.65
CA ILE A 91 -0.23 -11.51 -8.41
C ILE A 91 0.09 -12.49 -7.27
N GLY A 92 1.36 -12.60 -6.94
CA GLY A 92 1.85 -13.54 -5.93
C GLY A 92 1.95 -12.95 -4.52
N ALA A 93 1.25 -11.85 -4.23
CA ALA A 93 1.25 -11.24 -2.90
C ALA A 93 -0.07 -10.51 -2.61
N MET A 94 -0.56 -10.61 -1.36
CA MET A 94 -1.82 -10.01 -0.93
C MET A 94 -1.72 -9.44 0.47
N LYS A 95 -2.37 -8.31 0.73
CA LYS A 95 -2.50 -7.68 2.04
C LYS A 95 -3.93 -7.79 2.53
N ILE A 96 -4.10 -8.30 3.76
CA ILE A 96 -5.39 -8.45 4.45
C ILE A 96 -5.29 -7.86 5.86
N TYR A 97 -6.43 -7.52 6.45
CA TYR A 97 -6.51 -6.86 7.75
C TYR A 97 -7.59 -7.50 8.65
N PRO A 98 -7.47 -8.80 8.96
CA PRO A 98 -8.53 -9.57 9.59
C PRO A 98 -8.75 -9.21 11.08
N PHE A 99 -7.87 -8.40 11.67
CA PHE A 99 -7.95 -8.00 13.08
C PHE A 99 -8.72 -6.69 13.31
N ASN A 100 -9.04 -5.94 12.24
CA ASN A 100 -9.62 -4.61 12.37
C ASN A 100 -10.98 -4.60 13.07
N ALA A 101 -11.86 -5.54 12.74
CA ALA A 101 -13.19 -5.61 13.36
C ALA A 101 -13.12 -5.78 14.89
N ALA A 102 -12.16 -6.57 15.38
CA ALA A 102 -11.94 -6.75 16.80
C ALA A 102 -11.34 -5.49 17.47
N ALA A 103 -10.44 -4.78 16.75
CA ALA A 103 -9.87 -3.52 17.22
C ALA A 103 -10.93 -2.42 17.33
N GLU A 104 -11.75 -2.24 16.31
CA GLU A 104 -12.82 -1.23 16.29
C GLU A 104 -13.86 -1.43 17.41
N ALA A 105 -14.13 -2.67 17.78
CA ALA A 105 -15.10 -2.98 18.83
C ALA A 105 -14.74 -2.44 20.22
N ASN A 106 -13.43 -2.11 20.46
CA ASN A 106 -12.93 -1.71 21.76
C ASN A 106 -11.68 -0.82 21.71
N ASP A 107 -11.49 -0.05 20.64
CA ASP A 107 -10.35 0.85 20.42
C ASP A 107 -8.97 0.14 20.52
N GLY A 108 -8.90 -1.12 20.12
CA GLY A 108 -7.67 -1.93 20.17
C GLY A 108 -7.17 -2.26 21.56
N LEU A 109 -8.02 -2.15 22.59
CA LEU A 109 -7.64 -2.38 23.98
C LEU A 109 -7.54 -3.86 24.32
N HIS A 110 -8.31 -4.71 23.65
CA HIS A 110 -8.36 -6.14 23.94
C HIS A 110 -8.75 -6.96 22.72
N ILE A 111 -8.18 -8.16 22.59
CA ILE A 111 -8.66 -9.21 21.69
C ILE A 111 -8.88 -10.49 22.52
N SER A 112 -10.08 -11.04 22.50
CA SER A 112 -10.37 -12.32 23.16
C SER A 112 -9.71 -13.49 22.43
N ALA A 113 -9.67 -14.67 23.05
CA ALA A 113 -9.15 -15.87 22.38
C ALA A 113 -10.02 -16.27 21.18
N ALA A 114 -11.34 -16.10 21.29
CA ALA A 114 -12.28 -16.42 20.21
C ALA A 114 -12.12 -15.47 19.02
N GLU A 115 -12.03 -14.15 19.26
CA GLU A 115 -11.78 -13.15 18.19
C GLU A 115 -10.45 -13.39 17.50
N LEU A 116 -9.39 -13.70 18.26
CA LEU A 116 -8.09 -14.04 17.71
C LEU A 116 -8.18 -15.27 16.78
N GLN A 117 -8.85 -16.34 17.19
CA GLN A 117 -9.03 -17.51 16.34
C GLN A 117 -9.86 -17.22 15.10
N THR A 118 -10.89 -16.40 15.21
CA THR A 118 -11.71 -15.97 14.05
C THR A 118 -10.88 -15.14 13.07
N ALA A 119 -10.06 -14.21 13.57
CA ALA A 119 -9.21 -13.37 12.73
C ALA A 119 -8.08 -14.16 12.02
N LEU A 120 -7.63 -15.29 12.61
CA LEU A 120 -6.64 -16.17 11.98
C LEU A 120 -7.23 -17.11 10.92
N GLU A 121 -8.54 -17.28 10.86
CA GLU A 121 -9.19 -18.24 9.96
C GLU A 121 -8.93 -17.94 8.47
N PRO A 122 -8.97 -16.69 7.98
CA PRO A 122 -8.60 -16.39 6.60
C PRO A 122 -7.19 -16.89 6.23
N LEU A 123 -6.21 -16.72 7.11
CA LEU A 123 -4.84 -17.19 6.86
C LEU A 123 -4.77 -18.72 6.77
N ARG A 124 -5.46 -19.45 7.68
CA ARG A 124 -5.54 -20.93 7.61
C ARG A 124 -6.07 -21.39 6.28
N ARG A 125 -7.17 -20.77 5.83
CA ARG A 125 -7.81 -21.13 4.56
C ARG A 125 -6.95 -20.78 3.35
N ILE A 126 -6.24 -19.64 3.35
CA ILE A 126 -5.28 -19.27 2.31
C ILE A 126 -4.15 -20.30 2.27
N ARG A 127 -3.49 -20.56 3.40
CA ARG A 127 -2.36 -21.51 3.46
C ARG A 127 -2.78 -22.93 3.07
N ALA A 128 -3.97 -23.38 3.48
CA ALA A 128 -4.52 -24.69 3.08
C ALA A 128 -4.77 -24.79 1.56
N ALA A 129 -5.20 -23.70 0.92
CA ALA A 129 -5.56 -23.72 -0.50
C ALA A 129 -4.37 -23.54 -1.44
N VAL A 130 -3.41 -22.70 -1.08
CA VAL A 130 -2.32 -22.26 -1.98
C VAL A 130 -0.91 -22.44 -1.38
N GLY A 131 -0.78 -22.84 -0.11
CA GLY A 131 0.51 -22.97 0.57
C GLY A 131 1.27 -21.65 0.55
N ASP A 132 2.56 -21.71 0.24
CA ASP A 132 3.48 -20.57 0.20
C ASP A 132 3.58 -19.91 -1.18
N ARG A 133 2.69 -20.26 -2.11
CA ARG A 133 2.69 -19.67 -3.45
C ARG A 133 2.30 -18.19 -3.47
N ILE A 134 1.68 -17.69 -2.41
CA ILE A 134 1.32 -16.29 -2.23
C ILE A 134 1.91 -15.75 -0.93
N ASP A 135 2.58 -14.62 -1.00
CA ASP A 135 2.99 -13.87 0.19
C ASP A 135 1.76 -13.19 0.82
N VAL A 136 1.58 -13.34 2.11
CA VAL A 136 0.49 -12.69 2.83
C VAL A 136 1.04 -11.61 3.74
N MET A 137 0.58 -10.38 3.57
CA MET A 137 0.87 -9.23 4.41
C MET A 137 -0.31 -8.98 5.35
N ILE A 138 -0.03 -8.58 6.57
CA ILE A 138 -1.06 -8.29 7.57
C ILE A 138 -0.97 -6.82 7.95
N ASP A 139 -2.08 -6.11 7.76
CA ASP A 139 -2.21 -4.72 8.14
C ASP A 139 -3.04 -4.59 9.44
N PHE A 140 -2.52 -3.80 10.37
CA PHE A 140 -3.16 -3.51 11.65
C PHE A 140 -3.76 -2.09 11.69
N HIS A 141 -3.46 -1.28 10.67
CA HIS A 141 -3.96 0.10 10.53
C HIS A 141 -3.75 0.97 11.79
N SER A 142 -2.67 0.75 12.52
CA SER A 142 -2.36 1.52 13.75
C SER A 142 -3.43 1.42 14.86
N LEU A 143 -4.25 0.37 14.85
CA LEU A 143 -5.42 0.28 15.74
C LEU A 143 -5.11 -0.31 17.12
N TRP A 144 -4.00 -1.04 17.30
CA TRP A 144 -3.76 -1.84 18.50
C TRP A 144 -2.84 -1.16 19.51
N ASN A 145 -3.07 -1.46 20.79
CA ASN A 145 -2.07 -1.20 21.84
C ASN A 145 -0.95 -2.24 21.78
N LEU A 146 0.21 -1.90 22.34
CA LEU A 146 1.40 -2.73 22.32
C LEU A 146 1.20 -4.16 22.86
N PRO A 147 0.56 -4.40 24.03
CA PRO A 147 0.34 -5.74 24.55
C PRO A 147 -0.48 -6.64 23.61
N GLN A 148 -1.53 -6.10 23.01
CA GLN A 148 -2.38 -6.88 22.10
C GLN A 148 -1.71 -7.09 20.76
N ALA A 149 -1.04 -6.09 20.19
CA ALA A 149 -0.24 -6.24 18.99
C ALA A 149 0.82 -7.35 19.13
N LYS A 150 1.55 -7.39 20.26
CA LYS A 150 2.51 -8.46 20.59
C LYS A 150 1.85 -9.83 20.70
N ARG A 151 0.64 -9.89 21.26
CA ARG A 151 -0.13 -11.14 21.34
C ARG A 151 -0.53 -11.65 19.95
N ILE A 152 -0.99 -10.76 19.08
CA ILE A 152 -1.38 -11.09 17.71
C ILE A 152 -0.14 -11.53 16.92
N ALA A 153 0.99 -10.80 17.02
CA ALA A 153 2.23 -11.15 16.33
C ALA A 153 2.67 -12.59 16.64
N ARG A 154 2.65 -12.99 17.93
CA ARG A 154 2.98 -14.37 18.31
C ARG A 154 2.07 -15.42 17.68
N ALA A 155 0.77 -15.11 17.55
CA ALA A 155 -0.17 -16.01 16.91
C ALA A 155 -0.01 -16.06 15.38
N LEU A 156 0.58 -15.04 14.79
CA LEU A 156 0.86 -14.96 13.35
C LEU A 156 2.16 -15.69 12.95
N GLU A 157 3.04 -15.98 13.89
CA GLU A 157 4.34 -16.61 13.59
C GLU A 157 4.23 -17.96 12.88
N GLU A 158 3.17 -18.73 13.14
CA GLU A 158 2.92 -20.02 12.47
C GLU A 158 2.57 -19.88 10.98
N PHE A 159 2.09 -18.71 10.55
CA PHE A 159 1.66 -18.44 9.17
C PHE A 159 2.75 -17.76 8.33
N GLU A 160 3.83 -17.33 8.95
CA GLU A 160 4.96 -16.64 8.32
C GLU A 160 4.50 -15.53 7.34
N PRO A 161 3.76 -14.50 7.82
CA PRO A 161 3.37 -13.39 6.98
C PRO A 161 4.62 -12.65 6.49
N TYR A 162 4.54 -12.09 5.27
CA TYR A 162 5.65 -11.40 4.65
C TYR A 162 6.04 -10.14 5.42
N TRP A 163 5.04 -9.41 5.96
CA TRP A 163 5.24 -8.35 6.94
C TRP A 163 4.00 -8.14 7.83
N LEU A 164 4.21 -7.42 8.93
CA LEU A 164 3.20 -6.85 9.79
C LEU A 164 3.25 -5.32 9.63
N GLU A 165 2.18 -4.73 9.09
CA GLU A 165 2.08 -3.31 8.79
C GLU A 165 1.40 -2.56 9.90
N ASP A 166 1.94 -1.39 10.26
CA ASP A 166 1.40 -0.43 11.24
C ASP A 166 0.80 -1.10 12.50
N PRO A 167 1.59 -1.93 13.22
CA PRO A 167 1.05 -2.83 14.24
C PRO A 167 0.54 -2.13 15.49
N VAL A 168 1.00 -0.92 15.75
CA VAL A 168 0.63 -0.06 16.89
C VAL A 168 0.39 1.37 16.38
N LYS A 169 -0.15 2.24 17.25
CA LYS A 169 -0.27 3.66 16.93
C LYS A 169 1.11 4.24 16.59
N MET A 170 1.21 4.93 15.46
CA MET A 170 2.47 5.40 14.89
C MET A 170 2.97 6.72 15.47
N ASP A 171 2.29 7.27 16.47
CA ASP A 171 2.64 8.52 17.17
C ASP A 171 3.75 8.37 18.22
N ASN A 172 4.22 7.14 18.48
CA ASN A 172 5.30 6.87 19.42
C ASN A 172 6.28 5.83 18.85
N VAL A 173 7.39 6.32 18.32
CA VAL A 173 8.41 5.48 17.68
C VAL A 173 9.10 4.50 18.64
N ASP A 174 9.22 4.82 19.93
CA ASP A 174 9.81 3.90 20.91
C ASP A 174 8.91 2.67 21.13
N VAL A 175 7.59 2.87 21.15
CA VAL A 175 6.62 1.76 21.23
C VAL A 175 6.69 0.87 19.99
N LEU A 176 6.85 1.47 18.81
CA LEU A 176 7.02 0.71 17.58
C LEU A 176 8.34 -0.08 17.57
N ALA A 177 9.44 0.53 18.05
CA ALA A 177 10.73 -0.15 18.19
C ALA A 177 10.66 -1.31 19.19
N ASP A 178 9.98 -1.15 20.33
CA ASP A 178 9.72 -2.21 21.30
C ASP A 178 8.88 -3.35 20.70
N TYR A 179 7.94 -3.01 19.83
CA TYR A 179 7.18 -4.01 19.10
C TYR A 179 8.09 -4.78 18.14
N ALA A 180 8.83 -4.08 17.29
CA ALA A 180 9.72 -4.68 16.32
C ALA A 180 10.76 -5.61 16.96
N ALA A 181 11.32 -5.21 18.11
CA ALA A 181 12.26 -6.03 18.88
C ALA A 181 11.62 -7.28 19.52
N SER A 182 10.29 -7.33 19.63
CA SER A 182 9.56 -8.41 20.31
C SER A 182 9.07 -9.53 19.39
N THR A 183 9.25 -9.39 18.08
CA THR A 183 8.81 -10.38 17.08
C THR A 183 9.95 -10.68 16.11
N ARG A 184 9.95 -11.88 15.53
CA ARG A 184 10.84 -12.26 14.43
C ARG A 184 10.27 -11.86 13.05
N LEU A 185 9.00 -11.46 13.01
CA LEU A 185 8.33 -11.07 11.77
C LEU A 185 8.74 -9.65 11.37
N THR A 186 8.86 -9.40 10.07
CA THR A 186 9.24 -8.10 9.55
C THR A 186 8.15 -7.06 9.82
N VAL A 187 8.51 -5.92 10.38
CA VAL A 187 7.60 -4.77 10.56
C VAL A 187 7.71 -3.85 9.36
N CYS A 188 6.59 -3.49 8.77
CA CYS A 188 6.47 -2.50 7.70
C CYS A 188 5.76 -1.26 8.24
N GLY A 189 6.21 -0.09 7.85
CA GLY A 189 5.55 1.16 8.25
C GLY A 189 6.21 2.39 7.63
N SER A 190 5.51 3.43 7.48
CA SER A 190 4.09 3.64 7.72
C SER A 190 3.51 4.56 6.66
N GLU A 191 2.34 4.23 6.17
CA GLU A 191 1.58 5.10 5.29
C GLU A 191 1.22 6.43 5.96
N THR A 192 1.10 6.44 7.30
CA THR A 192 0.65 7.60 8.08
C THR A 192 1.75 8.60 8.41
N LEU A 193 3.02 8.27 8.18
CA LEU A 193 4.13 9.21 8.42
C LEU A 193 4.19 10.27 7.31
N GLY A 194 4.20 11.55 7.70
CA GLY A 194 4.08 12.67 6.78
C GLY A 194 5.39 13.30 6.34
N THR A 195 6.52 12.98 6.96
CA THR A 195 7.79 13.67 6.67
C THR A 195 8.99 12.74 6.71
N ARG A 196 10.04 13.10 5.97
CA ARG A 196 11.34 12.40 6.08
C ARG A 196 11.96 12.47 7.48
N ALA A 197 11.58 13.45 8.31
CA ALA A 197 12.07 13.54 9.68
C ALA A 197 11.49 12.40 10.54
N GLU A 198 10.20 12.10 10.38
CA GLU A 198 9.55 10.96 11.02
C GLU A 198 10.12 9.64 10.52
N PHE A 199 10.32 9.50 9.19
CA PHE A 199 10.99 8.32 8.62
C PHE A 199 12.41 8.13 9.15
N ARG A 200 13.18 9.22 9.35
CA ARG A 200 14.50 9.13 9.97
C ARG A 200 14.40 8.49 11.36
N GLU A 201 13.45 8.93 12.17
CA GLU A 201 13.29 8.41 13.54
C GLU A 201 12.98 6.92 13.55
N VAL A 202 12.02 6.46 12.74
CA VAL A 202 11.68 5.03 12.70
C VAL A 202 12.83 4.17 12.14
N ILE A 203 13.60 4.69 11.19
CA ILE A 203 14.76 4.01 10.62
C ILE A 203 15.91 3.92 11.62
N GLU A 204 16.33 5.06 12.20
CA GLU A 204 17.44 5.13 13.16
C GLU A 204 17.18 4.29 14.41
N ARG A 205 15.93 4.20 14.86
CA ARG A 205 15.51 3.37 15.99
C ARG A 205 15.27 1.90 15.62
N ARG A 206 15.43 1.52 14.34
CA ARG A 206 15.18 0.17 13.85
C ARG A 206 13.75 -0.32 14.15
N ALA A 207 12.82 0.61 14.11
CA ALA A 207 11.41 0.35 14.39
C ALA A 207 10.70 -0.33 13.23
N VAL A 208 11.27 -0.27 12.02
CA VAL A 208 10.76 -0.91 10.81
C VAL A 208 11.86 -1.68 10.08
N GLY A 209 11.49 -2.77 9.41
CA GLY A 209 12.34 -3.51 8.47
C GLY A 209 12.05 -3.18 7.01
N ILE A 210 10.91 -2.55 6.73
CA ILE A 210 10.51 -2.02 5.43
C ILE A 210 9.95 -0.62 5.65
N ALA A 211 10.50 0.38 4.92
CA ALA A 211 9.97 1.73 4.98
C ALA A 211 8.86 1.90 3.94
N MET A 212 7.62 2.02 4.41
CA MET A 212 6.45 2.27 3.59
C MET A 212 6.10 3.75 3.66
N PHE A 213 5.96 4.40 2.51
CA PHE A 213 5.53 5.78 2.42
C PHE A 213 4.37 5.92 1.43
N ASP A 214 3.47 6.85 1.69
CA ASP A 214 2.50 7.31 0.70
C ASP A 214 3.01 8.60 0.05
N ALA A 215 3.15 8.61 -1.28
CA ALA A 215 3.73 9.73 -2.00
C ALA A 215 2.92 11.04 -1.85
N ALA A 216 1.60 10.94 -1.62
CA ALA A 216 0.76 12.12 -1.38
C ALA A 216 0.95 12.66 0.04
N TRP A 217 1.07 11.79 1.04
CA TRP A 217 1.16 12.18 2.45
C TRP A 217 2.54 12.69 2.86
N VAL A 218 3.60 12.14 2.28
CA VAL A 218 4.97 12.63 2.56
C VAL A 218 5.32 13.95 1.86
N GLY A 219 4.41 14.50 1.05
CA GLY A 219 4.62 15.78 0.36
C GLY A 219 5.18 15.67 -1.06
N GLY A 220 4.99 14.52 -1.72
CA GLY A 220 5.27 14.29 -3.13
C GLY A 220 6.55 13.51 -3.43
N ILE A 221 6.82 13.33 -4.71
CA ILE A 221 7.91 12.52 -5.27
C ILE A 221 9.28 12.91 -4.70
N SER A 222 9.53 14.22 -4.53
CA SER A 222 10.83 14.69 -4.03
C SER A 222 11.13 14.26 -2.60
N GLU A 223 10.12 14.25 -1.72
CA GLU A 223 10.28 13.75 -0.35
C GLU A 223 10.33 12.22 -0.31
N ALA A 224 9.46 11.54 -1.05
CA ALA A 224 9.47 10.08 -1.18
C ALA A 224 10.84 9.55 -1.67
N ARG A 225 11.46 10.20 -2.65
CA ARG A 225 12.82 9.87 -3.12
C ARG A 225 13.87 10.01 -2.02
N LYS A 226 13.79 11.08 -1.21
CA LYS A 226 14.74 11.28 -0.10
C LYS A 226 14.57 10.23 0.99
N ILE A 227 13.32 9.83 1.26
CA ILE A 227 13.02 8.73 2.19
C ILE A 227 13.62 7.41 1.64
N ALA A 228 13.41 7.10 0.36
CA ALA A 228 13.97 5.92 -0.26
C ALA A 228 15.51 5.90 -0.19
N ALA A 229 16.18 7.02 -0.49
CA ALA A 229 17.62 7.14 -0.41
C ALA A 229 18.15 7.03 1.04
N MET A 230 17.42 7.54 2.02
CA MET A 230 17.75 7.38 3.43
C MET A 230 17.61 5.91 3.87
N ALA A 231 16.51 5.26 3.53
CA ALA A 231 16.29 3.84 3.81
C ALA A 231 17.40 2.95 3.18
N GLU A 232 17.83 3.27 1.95
CA GLU A 232 18.92 2.57 1.26
C GLU A 232 20.22 2.59 2.08
N THR A 233 20.59 3.71 2.71
CA THR A 233 21.79 3.80 3.54
C THR A 233 21.75 2.94 4.79
N HIS A 234 20.56 2.52 5.21
CA HIS A 234 20.32 1.57 6.31
C HIS A 234 20.02 0.14 5.82
N HIS A 235 20.22 -0.13 4.53
CA HIS A 235 19.89 -1.43 3.89
C HIS A 235 18.42 -1.83 4.02
N LEU A 236 17.52 -0.85 4.13
CA LEU A 236 16.08 -1.10 4.20
C LEU A 236 15.45 -0.97 2.82
N PRO A 237 14.61 -1.93 2.44
CA PRO A 237 13.77 -1.79 1.26
C PRO A 237 12.65 -0.78 1.48
N VAL A 238 12.09 -0.29 0.37
CA VAL A 238 10.92 0.60 0.38
C VAL A 238 9.76 -0.02 -0.39
N ALA A 239 8.55 0.20 0.12
CA ALA A 239 7.29 -0.20 -0.50
C ALA A 239 6.32 0.99 -0.46
N PRO A 240 5.98 1.63 -1.59
CA PRO A 240 5.01 2.71 -1.59
C PRO A 240 3.61 2.19 -1.33
N HIS A 241 2.88 2.91 -0.46
CA HIS A 241 1.46 2.71 -0.21
C HIS A 241 0.61 3.20 -1.39
N ASP A 242 -0.50 2.52 -1.66
CA ASP A 242 -1.54 2.93 -2.60
C ASP A 242 -2.95 2.57 -2.10
N ALA A 243 -3.68 3.57 -1.65
CA ALA A 243 -5.14 3.52 -1.48
C ALA A 243 -5.73 4.95 -1.57
N THR A 244 -4.88 5.95 -1.77
CA THR A 244 -5.22 7.38 -1.79
C THR A 244 -5.59 7.90 -3.17
N GLY A 245 -5.31 7.14 -4.23
CA GLY A 245 -5.75 7.50 -5.58
C GLY A 245 -4.72 7.23 -6.68
N PRO A 246 -5.15 7.29 -7.96
CA PRO A 246 -4.31 6.87 -9.08
C PRO A 246 -3.07 7.74 -9.28
N VAL A 247 -3.12 9.00 -8.88
CA VAL A 247 -1.95 9.91 -8.95
C VAL A 247 -0.88 9.48 -7.96
N THR A 248 -1.28 9.04 -6.76
CA THR A 248 -0.37 8.50 -5.74
C THR A 248 0.27 7.19 -6.20
N LEU A 249 -0.52 6.27 -6.76
CA LEU A 249 -0.02 5.03 -7.35
C LEU A 249 1.07 5.31 -8.39
N ILE A 250 0.80 6.22 -9.34
CA ILE A 250 1.73 6.55 -10.42
C ILE A 250 2.99 7.24 -9.87
N ALA A 251 2.84 8.15 -8.92
CA ALA A 251 3.96 8.83 -8.27
C ALA A 251 4.86 7.84 -7.52
N GLY A 252 4.25 6.95 -6.72
CA GLY A 252 4.95 5.85 -6.02
C GLY A 252 5.70 4.94 -6.99
N ASN A 253 5.05 4.56 -8.09
CA ASN A 253 5.67 3.74 -9.13
C ASN A 253 6.92 4.41 -9.71
N HIS A 254 6.89 5.70 -10.07
CA HIS A 254 8.07 6.41 -10.53
C HIS A 254 9.21 6.43 -9.51
N VAL A 255 8.91 6.54 -8.22
CA VAL A 255 9.92 6.51 -7.15
C VAL A 255 10.56 5.13 -7.07
N VAL A 256 9.79 4.04 -7.02
CA VAL A 256 10.36 2.69 -6.91
C VAL A 256 11.02 2.20 -8.19
N MET A 257 10.65 2.73 -9.34
CA MET A 257 11.37 2.48 -10.59
C MET A 257 12.77 3.10 -10.56
N ASN A 258 12.96 4.21 -9.86
CA ASN A 258 14.25 4.87 -9.67
C ASN A 258 15.04 4.28 -8.49
N ALA A 259 14.40 3.98 -7.36
CA ALA A 259 15.06 3.55 -6.13
C ALA A 259 15.63 2.12 -6.25
N PRO A 260 16.97 1.90 -6.08
CA PRO A 260 17.55 0.55 -6.13
C PRO A 260 16.97 -0.40 -5.08
N ASN A 261 16.60 0.14 -3.91
CA ASN A 261 15.99 -0.59 -2.80
C ASN A 261 14.45 -0.69 -2.87
N GLY A 262 13.84 -0.37 -4.01
CA GLY A 262 12.40 -0.60 -4.24
C GLY A 262 12.08 -2.09 -4.19
N LEU A 263 11.17 -2.49 -3.28
CA LEU A 263 10.84 -3.89 -3.01
C LEU A 263 9.64 -4.35 -3.84
N VAL A 264 8.53 -3.66 -3.70
CA VAL A 264 7.23 -4.02 -4.27
C VAL A 264 6.35 -2.77 -4.33
N GLN A 265 5.40 -2.73 -5.27
CA GLN A 265 4.40 -1.67 -5.39
C GLN A 265 3.04 -2.17 -4.92
N GLU A 266 2.40 -1.43 -4.03
CA GLU A 266 1.02 -1.66 -3.68
C GLU A 266 0.07 -1.34 -4.83
N ILE A 267 -0.98 -2.15 -4.95
CA ILE A 267 -2.16 -1.84 -5.74
C ILE A 267 -3.42 -2.23 -4.96
N VAL A 268 -4.51 -1.58 -5.26
CA VAL A 268 -5.85 -2.03 -4.88
C VAL A 268 -6.55 -2.45 -6.17
N ARG A 269 -6.63 -3.76 -6.44
CA ARG A 269 -7.13 -4.32 -7.70
C ARG A 269 -8.53 -3.83 -8.05
N SER A 270 -9.38 -3.74 -7.04
CA SER A 270 -10.73 -3.21 -7.19
C SER A 270 -10.75 -1.74 -7.63
N TYR A 271 -9.84 -0.89 -7.11
CA TYR A 271 -9.73 0.52 -7.51
C TYR A 271 -9.11 0.67 -8.88
N TYR A 272 -8.03 -0.06 -9.12
CA TYR A 272 -7.29 -0.05 -10.38
C TYR A 272 -8.16 -0.44 -11.58
N THR A 273 -9.09 -1.38 -11.40
CA THR A 273 -9.99 -1.85 -12.46
C THR A 273 -11.26 -1.02 -12.61
N THR A 274 -11.56 -0.15 -11.66
CA THR A 274 -12.78 0.67 -11.62
C THR A 274 -12.45 2.17 -11.60
N TRP A 275 -12.68 2.83 -10.49
CA TRP A 275 -12.72 4.29 -10.39
C TRP A 275 -11.38 5.01 -10.60
N TYR A 276 -10.24 4.34 -10.50
CA TYR A 276 -8.95 4.96 -10.89
C TYR A 276 -8.97 5.39 -12.35
N ARG A 277 -9.60 4.62 -13.22
CA ARG A 277 -9.77 4.92 -14.64
C ARG A 277 -10.70 6.09 -14.93
N ASP A 278 -11.58 6.40 -13.98
CA ASP A 278 -12.47 7.56 -14.10
C ASP A 278 -11.74 8.88 -13.77
N ILE A 279 -10.58 8.80 -13.10
CA ILE A 279 -9.83 9.97 -12.65
C ILE A 279 -8.70 10.33 -13.61
N VAL A 280 -7.96 9.34 -14.11
CA VAL A 280 -6.79 9.54 -14.97
C VAL A 280 -6.97 8.90 -16.34
N THR A 281 -6.28 9.45 -17.36
CA THR A 281 -6.38 8.96 -18.75
C THR A 281 -5.69 7.61 -18.92
N GLU A 282 -4.63 7.34 -18.16
CA GLU A 282 -3.83 6.12 -18.28
C GLU A 282 -3.35 5.66 -16.89
N LEU A 283 -3.30 4.36 -16.70
CA LEU A 283 -2.73 3.70 -15.51
C LEU A 283 -1.50 2.87 -15.92
N PRO A 284 -0.51 2.73 -15.03
CA PRO A 284 0.67 1.88 -15.26
C PRO A 284 0.24 0.45 -15.58
N PRO A 285 0.68 -0.14 -16.70
CA PRO A 285 0.25 -1.48 -17.07
C PRO A 285 0.78 -2.55 -16.12
N ILE A 286 -0.09 -3.49 -15.76
CA ILE A 286 0.23 -4.66 -14.95
C ILE A 286 0.04 -5.91 -15.79
N ALA A 287 1.07 -6.74 -15.85
CA ALA A 287 1.03 -8.05 -16.49
C ALA A 287 1.84 -9.05 -15.65
N ASP A 288 1.28 -10.22 -15.43
CA ASP A 288 1.93 -11.30 -14.66
C ASP A 288 2.46 -10.82 -13.29
N GLY A 289 1.67 -10.01 -12.58
CA GLY A 289 2.03 -9.46 -11.28
C GLY A 289 3.15 -8.41 -11.30
N MET A 290 3.53 -7.91 -12.48
CA MET A 290 4.57 -6.90 -12.66
C MET A 290 3.99 -5.61 -13.24
N MET A 291 4.23 -4.49 -12.57
CA MET A 291 3.85 -3.15 -13.02
C MET A 291 5.01 -2.49 -13.75
N ARG A 292 4.73 -1.90 -14.91
CA ARG A 292 5.68 -1.08 -15.66
C ARG A 292 5.31 0.40 -15.54
N PRO A 293 6.28 1.32 -15.58
CA PRO A 293 5.96 2.73 -15.57
C PRO A 293 5.26 3.14 -16.86
N LEU A 294 4.46 4.20 -16.79
CA LEU A 294 3.97 4.90 -17.95
C LEU A 294 5.13 5.55 -18.71
N THR A 295 5.00 5.69 -20.04
CA THR A 295 6.08 6.18 -20.91
C THR A 295 5.86 7.62 -21.39
N GLY A 296 4.71 8.22 -21.09
CA GLY A 296 4.39 9.60 -21.46
C GLY A 296 5.15 10.63 -20.62
N PRO A 297 5.13 11.91 -21.01
CA PRO A 297 5.81 12.99 -20.29
C PRO A 297 5.24 13.19 -18.89
N GLY A 298 6.10 13.60 -17.95
CA GLY A 298 5.75 13.83 -16.56
C GLY A 298 5.38 12.52 -15.86
N LEU A 299 4.18 12.42 -15.32
CA LEU A 299 3.62 11.19 -14.74
C LEU A 299 3.20 10.16 -15.81
N GLY A 300 3.18 10.53 -17.09
CA GLY A 300 2.70 9.69 -18.17
C GLY A 300 1.18 9.62 -18.30
N THR A 301 0.46 10.42 -17.52
CA THR A 301 -1.01 10.48 -17.50
C THR A 301 -1.50 11.91 -17.29
N ARG A 302 -2.79 12.13 -17.46
CA ARG A 302 -3.49 13.39 -17.16
C ARG A 302 -4.79 13.08 -16.43
N LEU A 303 -5.31 14.08 -15.71
CA LEU A 303 -6.68 13.98 -15.20
C LEU A 303 -7.67 13.92 -16.37
N GLN A 304 -8.75 13.15 -16.20
CA GLN A 304 -9.87 13.15 -17.15
C GLN A 304 -10.48 14.55 -17.22
N ASP A 305 -11.00 14.94 -18.41
CA ASP A 305 -11.51 16.29 -18.64
C ASP A 305 -12.72 16.66 -17.78
N ASP A 306 -13.54 15.70 -17.38
CA ASP A 306 -14.66 15.90 -16.47
C ASP A 306 -14.19 16.15 -15.04
N MET A 307 -13.09 15.51 -14.59
CA MET A 307 -12.47 15.79 -13.30
C MET A 307 -11.98 17.22 -13.20
N LEU A 308 -11.41 17.77 -14.28
CA LEU A 308 -10.95 19.16 -14.32
C LEU A 308 -12.11 20.18 -14.27
N ARG A 309 -13.33 19.77 -14.58
CA ARG A 309 -14.54 20.62 -14.57
C ARG A 309 -15.32 20.56 -13.26
N ARG A 310 -15.02 19.60 -12.40
CA ARG A 310 -15.69 19.44 -11.11
C ARG A 310 -15.40 20.66 -10.23
N ARG A 311 -16.44 21.09 -9.49
CA ARG A 311 -16.39 22.19 -8.52
C ARG A 311 -16.76 21.74 -7.11
N ASP A 312 -16.94 20.45 -6.94
CA ASP A 312 -17.42 19.79 -5.72
C ASP A 312 -16.30 19.02 -4.99
N VAL A 313 -15.07 19.30 -5.38
CA VAL A 313 -13.81 18.77 -4.80
C VAL A 313 -12.97 19.90 -4.28
#